data_cfb6688af63744d0b272ca42afa91024
#
_entry.id   cfb6688af63744d0b272ca42afa91024
#
_cell.length_a   1.000
_cell.length_b   1.000
_cell.length_c   1.000
_cell.angle_alpha   90.00
_cell.angle_beta   90.00
_cell.angle_gamma   90.00
#
_symmetry.space_group_name_H-M   'P 1'
#
loop_
_entity.id
_entity.type
_entity.pdbx_description
1 polymer ?
#
loop_
_entity_poly.entity_id
_entity_poly.type
_entity_poly.pdbx_seq_one_letter_code
_entity_poly.pdbx_strand_id
1 'polypeptide(L)'
;MTTVLVTGAAGFIGGALATHFRQRGAHVHIDAERGQSASSTRWPLTESSLLQAMGGATPEVIFHAAGSGTVAKVAAHPAIELPANLGALLSVLQFAQHHAPATRVVLLSSAALYGKAPATPQRESDSRAPVSLYGLAKSQAEQLAAYYAAQHGLHTTAVRLFSVYGPGLRKQLLWDAMVKFSQGRCDFFGTGQEQRDWVHIDDVCGFMRSLLERPALSTYDVFNCAGGQVASTAQVLTHLASAAGAAPPQFSGQARAGDPTCLVADCSKAQRELGWRAKVAWQDGVAEFARWFAAQAQR
;
A
#
# COMPACT_ATOMS: atom_id res chain seq x y z
N MET A 1 21.10 16.25 0.61
CA MET A 1 20.23 15.54 1.59
C MET A 1 18.85 15.53 1.00
N THR A 2 18.26 14.35 0.74
CA THR A 2 17.00 14.23 -0.01
C THR A 2 15.83 14.78 0.79
N THR A 3 15.01 15.63 0.18
CA THR A 3 13.78 16.16 0.77
C THR A 3 12.58 15.34 0.30
N VAL A 4 11.87 14.72 1.23
CA VAL A 4 10.76 13.79 0.97
C VAL A 4 9.47 14.34 1.57
N LEU A 5 8.39 14.34 0.81
CA LEU A 5 7.04 14.55 1.34
C LEU A 5 6.29 13.20 1.36
N VAL A 6 5.72 12.84 2.51
CA VAL A 6 4.89 11.64 2.64
C VAL A 6 3.49 12.06 3.03
N THR A 7 2.51 11.87 2.15
CA THR A 7 1.11 12.04 2.50
C THR A 7 0.52 10.73 3.03
N GLY A 8 -0.39 10.79 3.98
CA GLY A 8 -0.92 9.61 4.66
C GLY A 8 0.05 9.01 5.68
N ALA A 9 0.98 9.81 6.22
CA ALA A 9 1.99 9.35 7.18
C ALA A 9 1.40 8.82 8.50
N ALA A 10 0.18 9.19 8.86
CA ALA A 10 -0.55 8.59 9.98
C ALA A 10 -0.96 7.12 9.71
N GLY A 11 -0.96 6.67 8.45
CA GLY A 11 -1.30 5.31 8.04
C GLY A 11 -0.12 4.33 8.19
N PHE A 12 -0.42 3.04 7.94
CA PHE A 12 0.56 1.96 8.06
C PHE A 12 1.76 2.15 7.12
N ILE A 13 1.51 2.23 5.81
CA ILE A 13 2.59 2.32 4.81
C ILE A 13 3.25 3.69 4.84
N GLY A 14 2.46 4.78 4.89
CA GLY A 14 3.01 6.13 4.94
C GLY A 14 3.88 6.37 6.18
N GLY A 15 3.46 5.88 7.35
CA GLY A 15 4.25 5.96 8.58
C GLY A 15 5.55 5.16 8.53
N ALA A 16 5.52 3.97 7.91
CA ALA A 16 6.72 3.17 7.69
C ALA A 16 7.71 3.87 6.76
N LEU A 17 7.23 4.45 5.65
CA LEU A 17 8.04 5.22 4.72
C LEU A 17 8.67 6.44 5.40
N ALA A 18 7.88 7.23 6.14
CA ALA A 18 8.40 8.40 6.86
C ALA A 18 9.51 8.01 7.84
N THR A 19 9.33 6.93 8.60
CA THR A 19 10.34 6.40 9.52
C THR A 19 11.59 5.92 8.77
N HIS A 20 11.41 5.12 7.72
CA HIS A 20 12.49 4.55 6.92
C HIS A 20 13.42 5.62 6.32
N PHE A 21 12.82 6.68 5.74
CA PHE A 21 13.60 7.76 5.13
C PHE A 21 14.27 8.67 6.17
N ARG A 22 13.61 8.97 7.30
CA ARG A 22 14.24 9.70 8.43
C ARG A 22 15.46 8.99 8.97
N GLN A 23 15.37 7.68 9.18
CA GLN A 23 16.51 6.87 9.67
C GLN A 23 17.72 6.86 8.72
N ARG A 24 17.51 7.23 7.45
CA ARG A 24 18.55 7.34 6.43
C ARG A 24 19.00 8.78 6.13
N GLY A 25 18.62 9.70 7.02
CA GLY A 25 19.06 11.08 6.95
C GLY A 25 18.34 11.95 5.93
N ALA A 26 17.18 11.52 5.41
CA ALA A 26 16.35 12.38 4.58
C ALA A 26 15.59 13.41 5.43
N HIS A 27 15.38 14.61 4.89
CA HIS A 27 14.39 15.54 5.42
C HIS A 27 12.99 15.10 5.03
N VAL A 28 12.20 14.62 6.01
CA VAL A 28 10.88 14.07 5.75
C VAL A 28 9.81 15.00 6.29
N HIS A 29 9.05 15.59 5.38
CA HIS A 29 7.82 16.32 5.64
C HIS A 29 6.63 15.36 5.61
N ILE A 30 5.62 15.61 6.41
CA ILE A 30 4.40 14.77 6.51
C ILE A 30 3.16 15.66 6.55
N ASP A 31 2.05 15.13 6.01
CA ASP A 31 0.76 15.83 6.00
C ASP A 31 0.05 15.83 7.37
N ALA A 32 0.29 14.81 8.20
CA ALA A 32 -0.27 14.69 9.54
C ALA A 32 0.52 13.71 10.40
N GLU A 33 0.64 13.98 11.70
CA GLU A 33 1.26 13.09 12.65
C GLU A 33 0.33 11.95 13.11
N ARG A 34 0.94 10.81 13.46
CA ARG A 34 0.21 9.66 14.00
C ARG A 34 -0.33 10.02 15.38
N GLY A 35 -1.65 10.02 15.55
CA GLY A 35 -2.31 10.32 16.83
C GLY A 35 -3.04 11.66 16.90
N GLN A 36 -2.84 12.59 15.99
CA GLN A 36 -3.55 13.86 15.97
C GLN A 36 -4.97 13.81 15.37
N SER A 37 -5.39 12.68 14.82
CA SER A 37 -6.72 12.53 14.19
C SER A 37 -7.46 11.31 14.71
N ALA A 38 -7.89 11.34 15.96
CA ALA A 38 -9.00 10.52 16.45
C ALA A 38 -10.36 11.15 16.11
N SER A 39 -10.41 12.38 15.60
CA SER A 39 -11.67 13.02 15.18
C SER A 39 -11.97 12.73 13.71
N SER A 40 -13.22 12.46 13.43
CA SER A 40 -13.80 12.10 12.14
C SER A 40 -13.71 13.18 11.05
N THR A 41 -13.09 14.31 11.29
CA THR A 41 -12.78 15.34 10.32
C THR A 41 -11.36 15.13 9.79
N ARG A 42 -11.23 14.27 8.77
CA ARG A 42 -10.07 14.31 7.90
C ARG A 42 -9.98 15.71 7.31
N TRP A 43 -8.90 16.41 7.61
CA TRP A 43 -8.55 17.61 6.87
C TRP A 43 -8.43 17.21 5.39
N PRO A 44 -9.18 17.86 4.48
CA PRO A 44 -8.99 17.57 3.07
C PRO A 44 -7.53 17.90 2.74
N LEU A 45 -6.83 16.95 2.12
CA LEU A 45 -5.51 17.23 1.57
C LEU A 45 -5.70 18.27 0.46
N THR A 46 -5.11 19.44 0.64
CA THR A 46 -5.21 20.55 -0.30
C THR A 46 -3.82 21.05 -0.65
N GLU A 47 -3.69 21.77 -1.74
CA GLU A 47 -2.45 22.41 -2.15
C GLU A 47 -1.90 23.32 -1.02
N SER A 48 -2.77 24.09 -0.36
CA SER A 48 -2.39 24.95 0.79
C SER A 48 -1.88 24.14 1.97
N SER A 49 -2.48 22.99 2.29
CA SER A 49 -1.99 22.14 3.38
C SER A 49 -0.64 21.52 3.06
N LEU A 50 -0.38 21.21 1.80
CA LEU A 50 0.92 20.70 1.34
C LEU A 50 2.00 21.77 1.40
N LEU A 51 1.69 23.02 0.99
CA LEU A 51 2.59 24.16 1.14
C LEU A 51 2.95 24.39 2.61
N GLN A 52 1.96 24.34 3.49
CA GLN A 52 2.19 24.48 4.93
C GLN A 52 3.08 23.35 5.47
N ALA A 53 2.81 22.10 5.09
CA ALA A 53 3.62 20.95 5.51
C ALA A 53 5.07 21.06 5.03
N MET A 54 5.31 21.66 3.86
CA MET A 54 6.64 21.84 3.32
C MET A 54 7.42 23.01 3.94
N GLY A 55 6.74 24.01 4.54
CA GLY A 55 7.40 25.13 5.22
C GLY A 55 8.39 25.90 4.34
N GLY A 56 8.12 26.01 3.04
CA GLY A 56 8.99 26.65 2.04
C GLY A 56 10.03 25.75 1.40
N ALA A 57 10.16 24.49 1.82
CA ALA A 57 11.02 23.53 1.16
C ALA A 57 10.37 22.96 -0.13
N THR A 58 11.19 22.49 -1.06
CA THR A 58 10.72 21.80 -2.27
C THR A 58 11.07 20.31 -2.18
N PRO A 59 10.09 19.39 -2.31
CA PRO A 59 10.38 17.97 -2.23
C PRO A 59 11.05 17.47 -3.54
N GLU A 60 12.03 16.60 -3.41
CA GLU A 60 12.58 15.84 -4.54
C GLU A 60 11.62 14.68 -4.91
N VAL A 61 10.89 14.16 -3.91
CA VAL A 61 9.90 13.12 -4.10
C VAL A 61 8.70 13.31 -3.19
N ILE A 62 7.51 12.97 -3.70
CA ILE A 62 6.26 12.87 -2.94
C ILE A 62 5.79 11.42 -2.97
N PHE A 63 5.75 10.75 -1.82
CA PHE A 63 5.07 9.46 -1.67
C PHE A 63 3.62 9.70 -1.27
N HIS A 64 2.71 9.48 -2.22
CA HIS A 64 1.28 9.65 -1.97
C HIS A 64 0.68 8.34 -1.43
N ALA A 65 0.66 8.21 -0.09
CA ALA A 65 0.05 7.09 0.63
C ALA A 65 -1.29 7.48 1.29
N ALA A 66 -1.73 8.73 1.15
CA ALA A 66 -3.03 9.18 1.65
C ALA A 66 -4.18 8.50 0.87
N GLY A 67 -5.24 8.18 1.59
CA GLY A 67 -6.45 7.62 1.00
C GLY A 67 -6.98 6.42 1.75
N SER A 68 -8.13 5.90 1.31
CA SER A 68 -8.73 4.69 1.88
C SER A 68 -7.92 3.46 1.50
N GLY A 69 -7.52 2.70 2.50
CA GLY A 69 -6.66 1.54 2.31
C GLY A 69 -7.39 0.20 2.34
N THR A 70 -8.73 0.15 2.29
CA THR A 70 -9.46 -1.13 2.34
C THR A 70 -10.67 -1.16 1.40
N VAL A 71 -10.89 -2.31 0.77
CA VAL A 71 -12.07 -2.57 -0.08
C VAL A 71 -13.36 -2.37 0.72
N ALA A 72 -13.42 -2.90 1.95
CA ALA A 72 -14.62 -2.83 2.80
C ALA A 72 -15.02 -1.39 3.11
N LYS A 73 -14.06 -0.50 3.41
CA LYS A 73 -14.36 0.90 3.73
C LYS A 73 -14.92 1.66 2.53
N VAL A 74 -14.33 1.47 1.34
CA VAL A 74 -14.82 2.11 0.10
C VAL A 74 -16.21 1.58 -0.26
N ALA A 75 -16.46 0.28 -0.07
CA ALA A 75 -17.76 -0.31 -0.33
C ALA A 75 -18.84 0.20 0.65
N ALA A 76 -18.49 0.43 1.92
CA ALA A 76 -19.43 0.92 2.92
C ALA A 76 -19.80 2.41 2.71
N HIS A 77 -18.87 3.23 2.23
CA HIS A 77 -19.05 4.68 2.11
C HIS A 77 -18.54 5.23 0.76
N PRO A 78 -19.06 4.74 -0.38
CA PRO A 78 -18.50 5.07 -1.70
C PRO A 78 -18.58 6.56 -2.05
N ALA A 79 -19.68 7.23 -1.71
CA ALA A 79 -19.88 8.65 -1.98
C ALA A 79 -18.91 9.57 -1.22
N ILE A 80 -18.30 9.08 -0.14
CA ILE A 80 -17.30 9.81 0.64
C ILE A 80 -15.89 9.41 0.20
N GLU A 81 -15.65 8.11 0.10
CA GLU A 81 -14.27 7.60 -0.09
C GLU A 81 -13.76 7.77 -1.53
N LEU A 82 -14.60 7.66 -2.56
CA LEU A 82 -14.16 7.82 -3.95
C LEU A 82 -13.71 9.27 -4.24
N PRO A 83 -14.53 10.32 -3.98
CA PRO A 83 -14.11 11.70 -4.17
C PRO A 83 -12.90 12.07 -3.31
N ALA A 84 -12.83 11.61 -2.07
CA ALA A 84 -11.74 11.91 -1.17
C ALA A 84 -10.40 11.33 -1.65
N ASN A 85 -10.39 10.10 -2.18
CA ASN A 85 -9.18 9.48 -2.72
C ASN A 85 -8.67 10.19 -3.97
N LEU A 86 -9.54 10.50 -4.92
CA LEU A 86 -9.16 11.18 -6.16
C LEU A 86 -8.82 12.65 -5.91
N GLY A 87 -9.57 13.34 -5.06
CA GLY A 87 -9.30 14.73 -4.69
C GLY A 87 -7.97 14.90 -3.97
N ALA A 88 -7.61 13.97 -3.08
CA ALA A 88 -6.31 13.98 -2.42
C ALA A 88 -5.15 13.84 -3.43
N LEU A 89 -5.27 12.93 -4.38
CA LEU A 89 -4.27 12.78 -5.45
C LEU A 89 -4.21 14.03 -6.32
N LEU A 90 -5.36 14.57 -6.72
CA LEU A 90 -5.42 15.78 -7.53
C LEU A 90 -4.70 16.95 -6.86
N SER A 91 -4.91 17.15 -5.54
CA SER A 91 -4.19 18.19 -4.78
C SER A 91 -2.67 17.99 -4.78
N VAL A 92 -2.19 16.74 -4.70
CA VAL A 92 -0.76 16.42 -4.80
C VAL A 92 -0.20 16.73 -6.19
N LEU A 93 -0.93 16.36 -7.24
CA LEU A 93 -0.50 16.61 -8.62
C LEU A 93 -0.49 18.11 -8.95
N GLN A 94 -1.50 18.86 -8.50
CA GLN A 94 -1.54 20.32 -8.63
C GLN A 94 -0.41 20.99 -7.86
N PHE A 95 -0.16 20.58 -6.61
CA PHE A 95 0.97 21.06 -5.84
C PHE A 95 2.31 20.78 -6.56
N ALA A 96 2.50 19.57 -7.09
CA ALA A 96 3.70 19.23 -7.84
C ALA A 96 3.84 20.11 -9.09
N GLN A 97 2.76 20.29 -9.86
CA GLN A 97 2.76 21.12 -11.06
C GLN A 97 3.09 22.58 -10.78
N HIS A 98 2.49 23.17 -9.75
CA HIS A 98 2.57 24.62 -9.51
C HIS A 98 3.81 25.03 -8.66
N HIS A 99 4.25 24.15 -7.74
CA HIS A 99 5.26 24.52 -6.73
C HIS A 99 6.51 23.66 -6.75
N ALA A 100 6.47 22.49 -7.39
CA ALA A 100 7.59 21.56 -7.40
C ALA A 100 7.65 20.74 -8.71
N PRO A 101 7.73 21.37 -9.90
CA PRO A 101 7.60 20.68 -11.19
C PRO A 101 8.69 19.64 -11.47
N ALA A 102 9.82 19.71 -10.80
CA ALA A 102 10.90 18.72 -10.89
C ALA A 102 10.73 17.54 -9.92
N THR A 103 9.73 17.56 -9.04
CA THR A 103 9.49 16.49 -8.07
C THR A 103 9.02 15.20 -8.75
N ARG A 104 9.35 14.06 -8.15
CA ARG A 104 8.82 12.77 -8.55
C ARG A 104 7.61 12.44 -7.68
N VAL A 105 6.45 12.21 -8.28
CA VAL A 105 5.24 11.79 -7.54
C VAL A 105 5.11 10.27 -7.63
N VAL A 106 5.21 9.59 -6.49
CA VAL A 106 5.04 8.14 -6.38
C VAL A 106 3.67 7.85 -5.78
N LEU A 107 2.74 7.38 -6.62
CA LEU A 107 1.40 6.97 -6.22
C LEU A 107 1.40 5.54 -5.68
N LEU A 108 0.95 5.33 -4.44
CA LEU A 108 0.70 3.99 -3.92
C LEU A 108 -0.63 3.47 -4.48
N SER A 109 -0.52 2.70 -5.57
CA SER A 109 -1.62 1.99 -6.21
C SER A 109 -1.85 0.62 -5.56
N SER A 110 -2.59 -0.27 -6.20
CA SER A 110 -2.94 -1.58 -5.63
C SER A 110 -3.15 -2.63 -6.71
N ALA A 111 -2.78 -3.88 -6.44
CA ALA A 111 -3.12 -5.04 -7.26
C ALA A 111 -4.63 -5.25 -7.43
N ALA A 112 -5.47 -4.66 -6.57
CA ALA A 112 -6.93 -4.75 -6.68
C ALA A 112 -7.49 -4.22 -8.02
N LEU A 113 -6.73 -3.41 -8.76
CA LEU A 113 -7.12 -2.93 -10.08
C LEU A 113 -7.09 -4.02 -11.17
N TYR A 114 -6.29 -5.10 -10.98
CA TYR A 114 -6.29 -6.24 -11.90
C TYR A 114 -7.60 -7.03 -11.83
N GLY A 115 -8.22 -7.10 -10.64
CA GLY A 115 -9.55 -7.66 -10.42
C GLY A 115 -9.66 -9.13 -10.82
N LYS A 116 -10.44 -9.42 -11.87
CA LYS A 116 -10.60 -10.75 -12.47
C LYS A 116 -9.39 -11.13 -13.34
N ALA A 117 -8.21 -11.13 -12.78
CA ALA A 117 -7.03 -11.58 -13.48
C ALA A 117 -7.02 -13.11 -13.63
N PRO A 118 -6.42 -13.65 -14.71
CA PRO A 118 -6.16 -15.09 -14.83
C PRO A 118 -5.27 -15.56 -13.68
N ALA A 119 -5.22 -16.87 -13.44
CA ALA A 119 -4.38 -17.50 -12.41
C ALA A 119 -2.86 -17.46 -12.73
N THR A 120 -2.44 -16.56 -13.60
CA THR A 120 -1.05 -16.30 -14.00
C THR A 120 -0.53 -15.08 -13.27
N PRO A 121 0.79 -14.95 -13.02
CA PRO A 121 1.36 -13.74 -12.45
C PRO A 121 1.02 -12.50 -13.31
N GLN A 122 0.43 -11.48 -12.67
CA GLN A 122 0.02 -10.25 -13.33
C GLN A 122 1.23 -9.37 -13.64
N ARG A 123 1.30 -8.87 -14.88
CA ARG A 123 2.28 -7.91 -15.36
C ARG A 123 1.69 -6.49 -15.35
N GLU A 124 2.56 -5.50 -15.33
CA GLU A 124 2.14 -4.09 -15.38
C GLU A 124 1.38 -3.74 -16.66
N SER A 125 1.65 -4.48 -17.76
CA SER A 125 0.98 -4.34 -19.06
C SER A 125 -0.39 -5.01 -19.14
N ASP A 126 -0.74 -5.85 -18.16
CA ASP A 126 -2.01 -6.58 -18.20
C ASP A 126 -3.22 -5.65 -18.01
N SER A 127 -4.34 -6.06 -18.57
CA SER A 127 -5.59 -5.29 -18.52
C SER A 127 -6.08 -5.10 -17.09
N ARG A 128 -6.66 -3.95 -16.83
CA ARG A 128 -7.30 -3.62 -15.55
C ARG A 128 -8.77 -4.01 -15.63
N ALA A 129 -9.20 -4.92 -14.77
CA ALA A 129 -10.58 -5.40 -14.70
C ALA A 129 -11.09 -5.43 -13.25
N PRO A 130 -11.12 -4.26 -12.55
CA PRO A 130 -11.43 -4.19 -11.14
C PRO A 130 -12.81 -4.75 -10.82
N VAL A 131 -12.91 -5.57 -9.78
CA VAL A 131 -14.17 -6.16 -9.26
C VAL A 131 -14.67 -5.46 -8.00
N SER A 132 -14.02 -4.39 -7.59
CA SER A 132 -14.40 -3.58 -6.43
C SER A 132 -14.27 -2.09 -6.73
N LEU A 133 -15.07 -1.27 -6.02
CA LEU A 133 -14.97 0.19 -6.12
C LEU A 133 -13.59 0.70 -5.68
N TYR A 134 -12.94 0.03 -4.75
CA TYR A 134 -11.56 0.34 -4.37
C TYR A 134 -10.58 0.13 -5.53
N GLY A 135 -10.66 -1.02 -6.20
CA GLY A 135 -9.83 -1.31 -7.37
C GLY A 135 -10.10 -0.33 -8.53
N LEU A 136 -11.37 0.03 -8.75
CA LEU A 136 -11.76 1.04 -9.73
C LEU A 136 -11.15 2.40 -9.39
N ALA A 137 -11.25 2.86 -8.14
CA ALA A 137 -10.63 4.12 -7.69
C ALA A 137 -9.11 4.14 -7.91
N LYS A 138 -8.43 3.02 -7.64
CA LYS A 138 -6.98 2.91 -7.91
C LYS A 138 -6.67 2.96 -9.40
N SER A 139 -7.49 2.34 -10.25
CA SER A 139 -7.34 2.45 -11.70
C SER A 139 -7.53 3.89 -12.22
N GLN A 140 -8.53 4.61 -11.69
CA GLN A 140 -8.75 6.02 -12.03
C GLN A 140 -7.61 6.92 -11.53
N ALA A 141 -7.07 6.65 -10.34
CA ALA A 141 -5.91 7.36 -9.80
C ALA A 141 -4.66 7.21 -10.69
N GLU A 142 -4.40 5.99 -11.21
CA GLU A 142 -3.31 5.78 -12.16
C GLU A 142 -3.54 6.53 -13.49
N GLN A 143 -4.78 6.58 -13.98
CA GLN A 143 -5.12 7.35 -15.19
C GLN A 143 -4.90 8.85 -14.97
N LEU A 144 -5.27 9.38 -13.81
CA LEU A 144 -5.06 10.78 -13.47
C LEU A 144 -3.55 11.10 -13.38
N ALA A 145 -2.74 10.25 -12.75
CA ALA A 145 -1.29 10.41 -12.69
C ALA A 145 -0.64 10.37 -14.10
N ALA A 146 -1.08 9.45 -14.95
CA ALA A 146 -0.63 9.35 -16.34
C ALA A 146 -1.01 10.60 -17.17
N TYR A 147 -2.21 11.15 -16.95
CA TYR A 147 -2.64 12.39 -17.60
C TYR A 147 -1.72 13.56 -17.22
N TYR A 148 -1.42 13.76 -15.93
CA TYR A 148 -0.53 14.83 -15.49
C TYR A 148 0.91 14.65 -16.02
N ALA A 149 1.38 13.43 -16.12
CA ALA A 149 2.67 13.14 -16.75
C ALA A 149 2.68 13.55 -18.23
N ALA A 150 1.64 13.17 -18.98
CA ALA A 150 1.57 13.43 -20.42
C ALA A 150 1.31 14.90 -20.77
N GLN A 151 0.45 15.59 -20.00
CA GLN A 151 0.00 16.95 -20.32
C GLN A 151 0.83 18.05 -19.64
N HIS A 152 1.45 17.74 -18.49
CA HIS A 152 2.15 18.72 -17.67
C HIS A 152 3.62 18.37 -17.45
N GLY A 153 4.11 17.25 -18.02
CA GLY A 153 5.51 16.84 -17.92
C GLY A 153 5.95 16.40 -16.52
N LEU A 154 5.00 16.13 -15.60
CA LEU A 154 5.35 15.64 -14.27
C LEU A 154 5.93 14.22 -14.33
N HIS A 155 6.94 13.96 -13.51
CA HIS A 155 7.43 12.60 -13.31
C HIS A 155 6.55 11.87 -12.29
N THR A 156 5.69 10.96 -12.77
CA THR A 156 4.80 10.19 -11.91
C THR A 156 5.08 8.69 -12.02
N THR A 157 5.03 7.98 -10.91
CA THR A 157 5.22 6.53 -10.85
C THR A 157 4.08 5.90 -10.05
N ALA A 158 3.36 4.96 -10.62
CA ALA A 158 2.36 4.17 -9.90
C ALA A 158 2.99 2.85 -9.41
N VAL A 159 2.90 2.59 -8.09
CA VAL A 159 3.37 1.34 -7.49
C VAL A 159 2.17 0.50 -7.09
N ARG A 160 1.92 -0.58 -7.80
CA ARG A 160 0.86 -1.55 -7.53
C ARG A 160 1.29 -2.48 -6.40
N LEU A 161 0.86 -2.14 -5.20
CA LEU A 161 1.14 -2.92 -4.00
C LEU A 161 0.25 -4.16 -3.97
N PHE A 162 0.84 -5.32 -3.71
CA PHE A 162 0.13 -6.56 -3.44
C PHE A 162 -0.21 -6.67 -1.94
N SER A 163 -0.20 -7.84 -1.34
CA SER A 163 -0.64 -8.01 0.05
C SER A 163 0.43 -7.53 1.03
N VAL A 164 0.45 -6.22 1.32
CA VAL A 164 1.41 -5.63 2.26
C VAL A 164 1.07 -5.98 3.69
N TYR A 165 2.06 -6.45 4.44
CA TYR A 165 1.93 -6.80 5.86
C TYR A 165 3.21 -6.47 6.64
N GLY A 166 3.15 -6.59 7.98
CA GLY A 166 4.29 -6.41 8.87
C GLY A 166 3.94 -5.62 10.13
N PRO A 167 4.89 -5.42 11.04
CA PRO A 167 4.70 -4.66 12.27
C PRO A 167 4.08 -3.28 12.01
N GLY A 168 3.06 -2.92 12.79
CA GLY A 168 2.32 -1.66 12.61
C GLY A 168 1.01 -1.79 11.84
N LEU A 169 0.73 -2.92 11.16
CA LEU A 169 -0.54 -3.17 10.49
C LEU A 169 -1.63 -3.46 11.54
N ARG A 170 -2.62 -2.56 11.66
CA ARG A 170 -3.73 -2.66 12.64
C ARG A 170 -5.08 -2.81 11.93
N LYS A 171 -5.11 -3.55 10.84
CA LYS A 171 -6.31 -3.82 10.03
C LYS A 171 -6.07 -5.01 9.11
N GLN A 172 -7.11 -5.45 8.43
CA GLN A 172 -7.09 -6.55 7.46
C GLN A 172 -6.77 -7.92 8.09
N LEU A 173 -6.61 -8.92 7.22
CA LEU A 173 -6.64 -10.34 7.55
C LEU A 173 -5.74 -10.73 8.74
N LEU A 174 -4.47 -10.33 8.73
CA LEU A 174 -3.53 -10.76 9.78
C LEU A 174 -3.85 -10.13 11.15
N TRP A 175 -4.24 -8.85 11.15
CA TRP A 175 -4.66 -8.18 12.38
C TRP A 175 -5.96 -8.78 12.92
N ASP A 176 -6.97 -8.96 12.06
CA ASP A 176 -8.26 -9.52 12.44
C ASP A 176 -8.11 -10.96 12.94
N ALA A 177 -7.19 -11.73 12.34
CA ALA A 177 -6.84 -13.07 12.79
C ALA A 177 -6.21 -13.08 14.18
N MET A 178 -5.23 -12.22 14.43
CA MET A 178 -4.60 -12.12 15.76
C MET A 178 -5.59 -11.69 16.84
N VAL A 179 -6.51 -10.77 16.53
CA VAL A 179 -7.61 -10.40 17.44
C VAL A 179 -8.51 -11.59 17.74
N LYS A 180 -8.88 -12.40 16.73
CA LYS A 180 -9.65 -13.62 16.95
C LYS A 180 -8.90 -14.65 17.77
N PHE A 181 -7.64 -14.90 17.46
CA PHE A 181 -6.80 -15.85 18.19
C PHE A 181 -6.65 -15.46 19.66
N SER A 182 -6.49 -14.17 19.96
CA SER A 182 -6.43 -13.69 21.36
C SER A 182 -7.74 -13.89 22.13
N GLN A 183 -8.86 -14.10 21.42
CA GLN A 183 -10.18 -14.42 21.97
C GLN A 183 -10.49 -15.93 21.96
N GLY A 184 -9.53 -16.79 21.61
CA GLY A 184 -9.71 -18.22 21.48
C GLY A 184 -10.54 -18.64 20.25
N ARG A 185 -10.73 -17.75 19.28
CA ARG A 185 -11.52 -17.99 18.06
C ARG A 185 -10.61 -18.29 16.89
N CYS A 186 -10.99 -19.26 16.07
CA CYS A 186 -10.26 -19.66 14.86
C CYS A 186 -11.17 -19.80 13.62
N ASP A 187 -12.41 -19.26 13.66
CA ASP A 187 -13.39 -19.28 12.58
C ASP A 187 -13.09 -18.16 11.55
N PHE A 188 -12.99 -18.51 10.27
CA PHE A 188 -12.73 -17.56 9.17
C PHE A 188 -13.73 -17.76 8.04
N PHE A 189 -14.17 -16.65 7.45
CA PHE A 189 -14.95 -16.69 6.22
C PHE A 189 -14.00 -16.88 5.02
N GLY A 190 -14.45 -17.63 4.03
CA GLY A 190 -13.67 -17.92 2.83
C GLY A 190 -13.39 -19.42 2.66
N THR A 191 -12.69 -19.74 1.61
CA THR A 191 -12.27 -21.13 1.34
C THR A 191 -10.88 -21.43 1.91
N GLY A 192 -10.10 -20.38 2.19
CA GLY A 192 -8.70 -20.50 2.54
C GLY A 192 -7.77 -20.73 1.33
N GLN A 193 -8.33 -20.97 0.15
CA GLN A 193 -7.56 -21.27 -1.07
C GLN A 193 -7.16 -20.03 -1.86
N GLU A 194 -7.63 -18.85 -1.46
CA GLU A 194 -7.33 -17.58 -2.11
C GLU A 194 -5.83 -17.32 -2.06
N GLN A 195 -5.20 -17.25 -3.23
CA GLN A 195 -3.76 -17.04 -3.36
C GLN A 195 -3.41 -15.56 -3.38
N ARG A 196 -2.40 -15.19 -2.62
CA ARG A 196 -1.88 -13.83 -2.53
C ARG A 196 -0.37 -13.83 -2.60
N ASP A 197 0.17 -12.78 -3.17
CA ASP A 197 1.59 -12.44 -3.09
C ASP A 197 1.79 -11.50 -1.90
N TRP A 198 2.48 -11.99 -0.87
CA TRP A 198 2.67 -11.27 0.40
C TRP A 198 3.98 -10.53 0.39
N VAL A 199 3.94 -9.22 0.68
CA VAL A 199 5.13 -8.37 0.72
C VAL A 199 5.27 -7.70 2.08
N HIS A 200 6.43 -7.86 2.70
CA HIS A 200 6.72 -7.23 3.99
C HIS A 200 6.87 -5.73 3.85
N ILE A 201 6.49 -4.99 4.89
CA ILE A 201 6.56 -3.52 4.88
C ILE A 201 7.98 -2.99 4.67
N ASP A 202 9.00 -3.67 5.20
CA ASP A 202 10.40 -3.28 5.01
C ASP A 202 10.85 -3.45 3.55
N ASP A 203 10.34 -4.48 2.85
CA ASP A 203 10.58 -4.67 1.43
C ASP A 203 9.90 -3.59 0.60
N VAL A 204 8.69 -3.16 0.98
CA VAL A 204 8.03 -2.00 0.36
C VAL A 204 8.87 -0.73 0.55
N CYS A 205 9.37 -0.48 1.75
CA CYS A 205 10.27 0.65 2.00
C CYS A 205 11.56 0.57 1.18
N GLY A 206 12.14 -0.62 1.07
CA GLY A 206 13.31 -0.89 0.22
C GLY A 206 13.02 -0.66 -1.25
N PHE A 207 11.83 -1.04 -1.73
CA PHE A 207 11.35 -0.77 -3.08
C PHE A 207 11.29 0.73 -3.36
N MET A 208 10.63 1.49 -2.48
CA MET A 208 10.48 2.95 -2.65
C MET A 208 11.84 3.65 -2.65
N ARG A 209 12.81 3.15 -1.89
CA ARG A 209 14.19 3.64 -1.93
C ARG A 209 14.84 3.36 -3.29
N SER A 210 14.72 2.15 -3.84
CA SER A 210 15.31 1.82 -5.13
C SER A 210 14.77 2.66 -6.30
N LEU A 211 13.51 3.13 -6.20
CA LEU A 211 12.96 4.11 -7.14
C LEU A 211 13.72 5.45 -7.11
N LEU A 212 14.21 5.88 -5.95
CA LEU A 212 14.93 7.16 -5.81
C LEU A 212 16.39 7.06 -6.22
N GLU A 213 17.02 5.91 -6.02
CA GLU A 213 18.41 5.67 -6.35
C GLU A 213 18.66 5.65 -7.87
N ARG A 214 17.60 5.67 -8.67
CA ARG A 214 17.69 5.70 -10.14
C ARG A 214 16.96 6.91 -10.71
N PRO A 215 17.46 7.46 -11.84
CA PRO A 215 16.73 8.48 -12.57
C PRO A 215 15.37 7.93 -13.04
N ALA A 216 14.40 8.82 -13.19
CA ALA A 216 13.11 8.44 -13.78
C ALA A 216 13.35 7.94 -15.22
N LEU A 217 12.80 6.77 -15.53
CA LEU A 217 12.99 6.13 -16.86
C LEU A 217 12.07 6.77 -17.90
N SER A 218 10.93 7.29 -17.46
CA SER A 218 9.94 7.99 -18.30
C SER A 218 9.17 9.02 -17.46
N THR A 219 8.32 9.81 -18.08
CA THR A 219 7.43 10.72 -17.37
C THR A 219 6.34 9.97 -16.58
N TYR A 220 5.92 8.79 -17.08
CA TYR A 220 4.98 7.90 -16.37
C TYR A 220 5.49 6.47 -16.34
N ASP A 221 5.63 5.91 -15.16
CA ASP A 221 5.99 4.51 -14.96
C ASP A 221 5.00 3.79 -14.06
N VAL A 222 4.93 2.46 -14.23
CA VAL A 222 4.14 1.56 -13.39
C VAL A 222 4.99 0.39 -12.98
N PHE A 223 4.93 0.00 -11.70
CA PHE A 223 5.63 -1.17 -11.16
C PHE A 223 4.74 -2.00 -10.25
N ASN A 224 4.86 -3.31 -10.33
CA ASN A 224 4.38 -4.21 -9.30
C ASN A 224 5.38 -4.27 -8.14
N CYS A 225 4.86 -4.23 -6.91
CA CYS A 225 5.64 -4.41 -5.70
C CYS A 225 5.00 -5.54 -4.87
N ALA A 226 5.66 -6.69 -4.85
CA ALA A 226 5.18 -7.91 -4.22
C ALA A 226 6.36 -8.74 -3.68
N GLY A 227 6.08 -9.73 -2.84
CA GLY A 227 7.10 -10.58 -2.22
C GLY A 227 7.73 -11.61 -3.15
N GLY A 228 7.07 -11.90 -4.28
CA GLY A 228 7.47 -12.97 -5.20
C GLY A 228 7.30 -14.37 -4.61
N GLN A 229 6.58 -14.49 -3.51
CA GLN A 229 6.28 -15.73 -2.82
C GLN A 229 4.77 -15.84 -2.61
N VAL A 230 4.16 -16.77 -3.33
CA VAL A 230 2.72 -16.98 -3.28
C VAL A 230 2.37 -17.90 -2.12
N ALA A 231 1.38 -17.50 -1.33
CA ALA A 231 0.80 -18.36 -0.31
C ALA A 231 -0.72 -18.20 -0.27
N SER A 232 -1.41 -19.31 0.01
CA SER A 232 -2.85 -19.26 0.24
C SER A 232 -3.19 -18.62 1.59
N THR A 233 -4.38 -18.08 1.70
CA THR A 233 -4.92 -17.57 2.98
C THR A 233 -4.82 -18.61 4.09
N ALA A 234 -5.10 -19.89 3.79
CA ALA A 234 -4.99 -20.99 4.75
C ALA A 234 -3.54 -21.21 5.21
N GLN A 235 -2.57 -21.22 4.29
CA GLN A 235 -1.15 -21.40 4.64
C GLN A 235 -0.68 -20.28 5.58
N VAL A 236 -0.99 -19.03 5.26
CA VAL A 236 -0.56 -17.86 6.04
C VAL A 236 -1.23 -17.85 7.42
N LEU A 237 -2.55 -18.10 7.49
CA LEU A 237 -3.25 -18.15 8.78
C LEU A 237 -2.86 -19.34 9.66
N THR A 238 -2.55 -20.49 9.06
CA THR A 238 -2.03 -21.66 9.82
C THR A 238 -0.66 -21.33 10.43
N HIS A 239 0.22 -20.70 9.65
CA HIS A 239 1.52 -20.28 10.14
C HIS A 239 1.41 -19.21 11.23
N LEU A 240 0.50 -18.23 11.05
CA LEU A 240 0.22 -17.19 12.05
C LEU A 240 -0.33 -17.79 13.35
N ALA A 241 -1.27 -18.74 13.26
CA ALA A 241 -1.83 -19.45 14.41
C ALA A 241 -0.74 -20.21 15.19
N SER A 242 0.13 -20.94 14.49
CA SER A 242 1.27 -21.61 15.09
C SER A 242 2.20 -20.64 15.82
N ALA A 243 2.54 -19.50 15.18
CA ALA A 243 3.39 -18.48 15.79
C ALA A 243 2.73 -17.78 16.99
N ALA A 244 1.41 -17.74 17.05
CA ALA A 244 0.62 -17.17 18.15
C ALA A 244 0.28 -18.19 19.25
N GLY A 245 0.61 -19.48 19.10
CA GLY A 245 0.18 -20.54 20.01
C GLY A 245 -1.32 -20.80 19.98
N ALA A 246 -2.00 -20.51 18.86
CA ALA A 246 -3.45 -20.65 18.69
C ALA A 246 -3.81 -21.95 17.95
N ALA A 247 -5.09 -22.33 18.04
CA ALA A 247 -5.62 -23.45 17.26
C ALA A 247 -5.62 -23.16 15.76
N PRO A 248 -5.53 -24.18 14.88
CA PRO A 248 -5.56 -24.00 13.45
C PRO A 248 -6.82 -23.30 12.96
N PRO A 249 -6.74 -22.47 11.90
CA PRO A 249 -7.89 -21.76 11.35
C PRO A 249 -8.91 -22.72 10.72
N GLN A 250 -10.19 -22.44 10.93
CA GLN A 250 -11.32 -23.15 10.33
C GLN A 250 -12.02 -22.22 9.34
N PHE A 251 -12.18 -22.66 8.10
CA PHE A 251 -12.80 -21.87 7.04
C PHE A 251 -14.25 -22.30 6.79
N SER A 252 -15.10 -21.32 6.47
CA SER A 252 -16.53 -21.56 6.18
C SER A 252 -16.77 -22.35 4.89
N GLY A 253 -15.77 -22.43 4.00
CA GLY A 253 -15.89 -23.01 2.67
C GLY A 253 -16.62 -22.13 1.65
N GLN A 254 -17.11 -20.96 2.03
CA GLN A 254 -17.86 -20.06 1.16
C GLN A 254 -16.96 -18.99 0.56
N ALA A 255 -16.92 -18.89 -0.77
CA ALA A 255 -16.20 -17.81 -1.45
C ALA A 255 -16.88 -16.45 -1.22
N ARG A 256 -16.10 -15.40 -1.03
CA ARG A 256 -16.62 -14.03 -0.91
C ARG A 256 -16.80 -13.43 -2.30
N ALA A 257 -18.01 -12.97 -2.60
CA ALA A 257 -18.29 -12.25 -3.85
C ALA A 257 -17.40 -10.99 -3.97
N GLY A 258 -16.78 -10.80 -5.14
CA GLY A 258 -15.91 -9.66 -5.40
C GLY A 258 -14.49 -9.77 -4.83
N ASP A 259 -14.13 -10.89 -4.19
CA ASP A 259 -12.77 -11.15 -3.75
C ASP A 259 -12.02 -11.96 -4.81
N PRO A 260 -10.90 -11.47 -5.38
CA PRO A 260 -10.14 -12.23 -6.37
C PRO A 260 -9.60 -13.53 -5.76
N THR A 261 -9.72 -14.64 -6.49
CA THR A 261 -9.18 -15.93 -6.04
C THR A 261 -7.66 -16.00 -6.13
N CYS A 262 -7.05 -15.21 -7.03
CA CYS A 262 -5.62 -15.19 -7.24
C CYS A 262 -5.15 -13.74 -7.49
N LEU A 263 -4.24 -13.24 -6.67
CA LEU A 263 -3.50 -12.01 -6.90
C LEU A 263 -2.01 -12.30 -6.70
N VAL A 264 -1.32 -12.52 -7.81
CA VAL A 264 0.09 -12.91 -7.87
C VAL A 264 0.80 -12.00 -8.86
N ALA A 265 1.96 -11.47 -8.49
CA ALA A 265 2.72 -10.53 -9.30
C ALA A 265 3.77 -11.19 -10.18
N ASP A 266 3.95 -10.65 -11.38
CA ASP A 266 5.23 -10.69 -12.08
C ASP A 266 6.04 -9.43 -11.67
N CYS A 267 7.12 -9.63 -10.92
CA CYS A 267 8.03 -8.56 -10.46
C CYS A 267 9.28 -8.43 -11.33
N SER A 268 9.32 -9.05 -12.51
CA SER A 268 10.50 -9.05 -13.38
C SER A 268 10.91 -7.65 -13.85
N LYS A 269 9.94 -6.74 -14.03
CA LYS A 269 10.21 -5.34 -14.34
C LYS A 269 10.97 -4.65 -13.22
N ALA A 270 10.50 -4.76 -11.98
CA ALA A 270 11.17 -4.17 -10.82
C ALA A 270 12.59 -4.72 -10.65
N GLN A 271 12.78 -6.03 -10.85
CA GLN A 271 14.11 -6.62 -10.80
C GLN A 271 15.03 -6.11 -11.90
N ARG A 272 14.57 -6.05 -13.15
CA ARG A 272 15.35 -5.64 -14.29
C ARG A 272 15.70 -4.16 -14.25
N GLU A 273 14.74 -3.30 -13.91
CA GLU A 273 14.87 -1.87 -14.04
C GLU A 273 15.34 -1.17 -12.76
N LEU A 274 15.00 -1.72 -11.58
CA LEU A 274 15.39 -1.17 -10.27
C LEU A 274 16.46 -2.00 -9.55
N GLY A 275 16.75 -3.22 -10.03
CA GLY A 275 17.61 -4.17 -9.32
C GLY A 275 16.99 -4.64 -7.98
N TRP A 276 15.66 -4.45 -7.81
CA TRP A 276 14.98 -4.74 -6.57
C TRP A 276 14.37 -6.14 -6.56
N ARG A 277 14.48 -6.79 -5.41
CA ARG A 277 13.75 -8.01 -5.03
C ARG A 277 13.37 -7.94 -3.55
N ALA A 278 12.21 -8.48 -3.20
CA ALA A 278 11.85 -8.71 -1.80
C ALA A 278 12.86 -9.65 -1.12
N LYS A 279 13.11 -9.44 0.15
CA LYS A 279 14.12 -10.16 0.93
C LYS A 279 13.51 -10.94 2.08
N VAL A 280 12.35 -10.50 2.60
CA VAL A 280 11.70 -11.12 3.75
C VAL A 280 10.85 -12.29 3.26
N ALA A 281 11.16 -13.50 3.73
CA ALA A 281 10.29 -14.65 3.52
C ALA A 281 8.96 -14.42 4.26
N TRP A 282 7.84 -14.74 3.63
CA TRP A 282 6.53 -14.46 4.24
C TRP A 282 6.35 -15.20 5.59
N GLN A 283 6.96 -16.36 5.75
CA GLN A 283 6.93 -17.11 7.02
C GLN A 283 7.60 -16.31 8.15
N ASP A 284 8.78 -15.79 7.89
CA ASP A 284 9.55 -15.01 8.89
C ASP A 284 8.82 -13.73 9.26
N GLY A 285 8.31 -13.01 8.26
CA GLY A 285 7.57 -11.77 8.47
C GLY A 285 6.23 -11.98 9.18
N VAL A 286 5.51 -13.07 8.91
CA VAL A 286 4.27 -13.43 9.63
C VAL A 286 4.56 -13.78 11.09
N ALA A 287 5.63 -14.52 11.36
CA ALA A 287 6.07 -14.80 12.72
C ALA A 287 6.52 -13.52 13.46
N GLU A 288 7.19 -12.61 12.79
CA GLU A 288 7.52 -11.28 13.32
C GLU A 288 6.26 -10.48 13.66
N PHE A 289 5.27 -10.48 12.77
CA PHE A 289 3.99 -9.81 13.00
C PHE A 289 3.27 -10.36 14.24
N ALA A 290 3.26 -11.69 14.44
CA ALA A 290 2.69 -12.32 15.63
C ALA A 290 3.38 -11.84 16.92
N ARG A 291 4.71 -11.82 16.95
CA ARG A 291 5.49 -11.31 18.09
C ARG A 291 5.21 -9.83 18.36
N TRP A 292 5.17 -9.03 17.30
CA TRP A 292 4.84 -7.60 17.42
C TRP A 292 3.44 -7.39 18.01
N PHE A 293 2.43 -8.15 17.54
CA PHE A 293 1.06 -8.06 18.07
C PHE A 293 1.00 -8.41 19.55
N ALA A 294 1.63 -9.52 19.98
CA ALA A 294 1.68 -9.94 21.37
C ALA A 294 2.30 -8.87 22.29
N ALA A 295 3.36 -8.19 21.83
CA ALA A 295 3.99 -7.10 22.57
C ALA A 295 3.11 -5.84 22.69
N GLN A 296 2.09 -5.66 21.84
CA GLN A 296 1.11 -4.56 21.96
C GLN A 296 0.06 -4.82 23.05
N ALA A 297 -0.29 -6.09 23.29
CA ALA A 297 -1.28 -6.47 24.30
C ALA A 297 -0.74 -6.37 25.75
N GLN A 298 0.58 -6.23 25.90
CA GLN A 298 1.24 -6.10 27.19
C GLN A 298 1.50 -4.64 27.61
N ARG A 299 1.11 -3.68 26.76
CA ARG A 299 1.22 -2.23 27.01
C ARG A 299 -0.15 -1.63 27.29
#